data_5896468d5248683aa018ffb881b3e068
#
_entry.id   5896468d5248683aa018ffb881b3e068
#
_cell.length_a   1.000
_cell.length_b   1.000
_cell.length_c   1.000
_cell.angle_alpha   90.00
_cell.angle_beta   90.00
_cell.angle_gamma   90.00
#
_symmetry.space_group_name_H-M   'P 1'
#
loop_
_entity.id
_entity.type
_entity.pdbx_description
1 polymer ?
#
loop_
_entity_poly.entity_id
_entity_poly.type
_entity_poly.pdbx_seq_one_letter_code
_entity_poly.pdbx_strand_id
1 'polypeptide(L)'
;MHYDLIIIGMGLSGLMAAKTAVEAGKKALIIGKGMGCLTLFSNTIDVFGKITETTRLRDDLSRWIYDHPEHPYGKVGVEKIEEALCSFNTFFRPPYTFQSRNETNSLIPTGIGTFRPTYLIPSTMMRGIALKEKKTLVIGFKGYKDFYSQRLADSFECRGTTLSLPESPSTEITATALARWMEQPSFREFIGTEVKKQIRDEELIGFPAVLGVNDPMGVRKDLEKKTGVSVFEIPVLPPSIPGMRIFNRFKERLIQRGVTFLMGYSVSKATLKDKRCEGIEILHPPVTTSYSADHYVLATGRFMGGGLKADREKISDPVFNLPVSQPGSQEKWFEKSFFDEHPIHRTGILTDSSLHPIDEKGELILENVRVAGTILSGHHFLEEKSREGIEIATGYWAAKQALN
;
A
#
# COMPACT_ATOMS: atom_id res chain seq x y z
N MET A 1 4.02 29.61 -5.79
CA MET A 1 4.62 28.74 -6.85
C MET A 1 3.48 28.00 -7.53
N HIS A 2 3.50 27.91 -8.88
CA HIS A 2 2.42 27.30 -9.64
C HIS A 2 2.83 25.95 -10.25
N TYR A 3 1.90 24.98 -10.26
CA TYR A 3 2.06 23.61 -10.78
C TYR A 3 0.86 23.27 -11.70
N ASP A 4 1.04 22.25 -12.56
CA ASP A 4 -0.10 21.70 -13.31
C ASP A 4 -0.97 20.85 -12.36
N LEU A 5 -0.33 20.11 -11.44
CA LEU A 5 -1.02 19.24 -10.47
C LEU A 5 -0.37 19.32 -9.08
N ILE A 6 -1.18 19.56 -8.06
CA ILE A 6 -0.79 19.37 -6.65
C ILE A 6 -1.48 18.15 -6.09
N ILE A 7 -0.70 17.22 -5.51
CA ILE A 7 -1.18 16.00 -4.89
C ILE A 7 -1.03 16.12 -3.37
N ILE A 8 -2.14 15.97 -2.64
CA ILE A 8 -2.20 16.06 -1.19
C ILE A 8 -2.37 14.65 -0.62
N GLY A 9 -1.27 14.11 -0.09
CA GLY A 9 -1.15 12.74 0.38
C GLY A 9 -0.05 11.98 -0.36
N MET A 10 0.82 11.29 0.39
CA MET A 10 2.04 10.65 -0.10
C MET A 10 1.97 9.13 0.03
N GLY A 11 0.76 8.59 0.21
CA GLY A 11 0.45 7.17 0.13
C GLY A 11 0.46 6.66 -1.33
N LEU A 12 0.13 5.40 -1.52
CA LEU A 12 0.21 4.76 -2.84
C LEU A 12 -0.65 5.46 -3.90
N SER A 13 -1.84 5.98 -3.54
CA SER A 13 -2.70 6.75 -4.47
C SER A 13 -2.02 8.03 -4.94
N GLY A 14 -1.44 8.79 -4.00
CA GLY A 14 -0.73 10.02 -4.34
C GLY A 14 0.51 9.77 -5.18
N LEU A 15 1.27 8.70 -4.89
CA LEU A 15 2.43 8.29 -5.68
C LEU A 15 2.02 7.89 -7.11
N MET A 16 0.90 7.19 -7.27
CA MET A 16 0.36 6.85 -8.59
C MET A 16 -0.13 8.08 -9.35
N ALA A 17 -0.79 9.02 -8.67
CA ALA A 17 -1.20 10.30 -9.29
C ALA A 17 0.02 11.10 -9.76
N ALA A 18 1.06 11.22 -8.95
CA ALA A 18 2.30 11.89 -9.32
C ALA A 18 3.00 11.22 -10.51
N LYS A 19 3.04 9.87 -10.51
CA LYS A 19 3.57 9.11 -11.64
C LYS A 19 2.83 9.41 -12.94
N THR A 20 1.50 9.39 -12.90
CA THR A 20 0.64 9.66 -14.06
C THR A 20 0.85 11.08 -14.58
N ALA A 21 1.00 12.07 -13.68
CA ALA A 21 1.23 13.45 -14.07
C ALA A 21 2.57 13.63 -14.81
N VAL A 22 3.66 13.10 -14.28
CA VAL A 22 4.97 13.27 -14.94
C VAL A 22 5.11 12.45 -16.21
N GLU A 23 4.39 11.35 -16.35
CA GLU A 23 4.32 10.59 -17.62
C GLU A 23 3.53 11.33 -18.69
N ALA A 24 2.62 12.24 -18.29
CA ALA A 24 1.95 13.19 -19.18
C ALA A 24 2.75 14.49 -19.40
N GLY A 25 4.00 14.58 -18.92
CA GLY A 25 4.85 15.76 -19.08
C GLY A 25 4.46 16.95 -18.20
N LYS A 26 3.68 16.73 -17.14
CA LYS A 26 3.14 17.78 -16.27
C LYS A 26 4.00 18.04 -15.04
N LYS A 27 4.08 19.30 -14.63
CA LYS A 27 4.80 19.73 -13.42
C LYS A 27 3.97 19.41 -12.18
N ALA A 28 4.44 18.49 -11.35
CA ALA A 28 3.70 18.02 -10.17
C ALA A 28 4.40 18.33 -8.85
N LEU A 29 3.60 18.63 -7.83
CA LEU A 29 4.00 18.73 -6.43
C LEU A 29 3.23 17.69 -5.62
N ILE A 30 3.95 16.91 -4.81
CA ILE A 30 3.34 15.98 -3.85
C ILE A 30 3.67 16.41 -2.41
N ILE A 31 2.64 16.46 -1.56
CA ILE A 31 2.73 16.93 -0.19
C ILE A 31 2.19 15.84 0.74
N GLY A 32 2.91 15.53 1.81
CA GLY A 32 2.41 14.57 2.80
C GLY A 32 3.29 14.48 4.03
N LYS A 33 2.70 13.97 5.11
CA LYS A 33 3.40 13.77 6.39
C LYS A 33 4.44 12.66 6.34
N GLY A 34 4.24 11.66 5.46
CA GLY A 34 5.11 10.49 5.35
C GLY A 34 4.56 9.48 4.33
N MET A 35 5.00 8.25 4.43
CA MET A 35 4.71 7.16 3.47
C MET A 35 3.25 6.65 3.49
N GLY A 36 2.34 7.30 4.24
CA GLY A 36 0.98 6.84 4.39
C GLY A 36 0.89 5.42 4.96
N CYS A 37 -0.10 4.66 4.53
CA CYS A 37 -0.31 3.28 4.99
C CYS A 37 0.66 2.25 4.42
N LEU A 38 1.62 2.62 3.56
CA LEU A 38 2.62 1.70 3.02
C LEU A 38 3.47 1.02 4.10
N THR A 39 3.64 1.64 5.28
CA THR A 39 4.35 1.02 6.40
C THR A 39 3.53 0.06 7.23
N LEU A 40 2.21 -0.02 7.01
CA LEU A 40 1.27 -0.71 7.88
C LEU A 40 0.74 -2.04 7.30
N PHE A 41 0.98 -2.33 6.04
CA PHE A 41 0.42 -3.49 5.35
C PHE A 41 1.50 -4.35 4.69
N SER A 42 1.12 -5.56 4.23
CA SER A 42 2.02 -6.50 3.55
C SER A 42 2.65 -5.92 2.29
N ASN A 43 1.91 -5.02 1.61
CA ASN A 43 2.27 -4.45 0.31
C ASN A 43 2.58 -5.48 -0.78
N THR A 44 1.92 -6.62 -0.70
CA THR A 44 1.42 -7.32 -1.88
C THR A 44 0.28 -6.48 -2.47
N ILE A 45 0.03 -6.55 -3.75
CA ILE A 45 -1.02 -5.72 -4.35
C ILE A 45 -2.32 -6.53 -4.36
N ASP A 46 -3.14 -6.24 -3.35
CA ASP A 46 -4.45 -6.85 -3.21
C ASP A 46 -5.46 -6.01 -3.98
N VAL A 47 -6.00 -6.58 -5.05
CA VAL A 47 -6.99 -5.90 -5.89
C VAL A 47 -8.39 -6.21 -5.40
N PHE A 48 -8.74 -7.49 -5.25
CA PHE A 48 -10.03 -7.89 -4.69
C PHE A 48 -9.96 -9.33 -4.15
N GLY A 49 -9.99 -9.48 -2.84
CA GLY A 49 -9.77 -10.77 -2.18
C GLY A 49 -11.00 -11.67 -2.11
N LYS A 50 -12.19 -11.17 -2.48
CA LYS A 50 -13.42 -11.99 -2.57
C LYS A 50 -13.51 -12.81 -3.88
N ILE A 51 -12.57 -12.62 -4.79
CA ILE A 51 -12.46 -13.36 -6.05
C ILE A 51 -11.70 -14.67 -5.80
N THR A 52 -12.16 -15.74 -6.45
CA THR A 52 -11.56 -17.06 -6.32
C THR A 52 -10.17 -17.15 -6.97
N GLU A 53 -9.39 -18.17 -6.58
CA GLU A 53 -8.08 -18.43 -7.18
C GLU A 53 -8.17 -19.09 -8.57
N THR A 54 -9.37 -19.49 -8.98
CA THR A 54 -9.62 -20.26 -10.21
C THR A 54 -10.11 -19.43 -11.36
N THR A 55 -10.61 -18.21 -11.10
CA THR A 55 -11.14 -17.31 -12.13
C THR A 55 -10.22 -16.12 -12.33
N ARG A 56 -10.17 -15.60 -13.56
CA ARG A 56 -9.38 -14.40 -13.86
C ARG A 56 -9.98 -13.20 -13.14
N LEU A 57 -9.10 -12.38 -12.59
CA LEU A 57 -9.48 -11.16 -11.87
C LEU A 57 -10.44 -10.29 -12.71
N ARG A 58 -10.15 -10.13 -14.00
CA ARG A 58 -10.96 -9.33 -14.93
C ARG A 58 -12.41 -9.79 -14.98
N ASP A 59 -12.63 -11.10 -15.11
CA ASP A 59 -13.96 -11.66 -15.33
C ASP A 59 -14.85 -11.52 -14.10
N ASP A 60 -14.31 -11.82 -12.92
CA ASP A 60 -15.06 -11.72 -11.68
C ASP A 60 -15.24 -10.26 -11.24
N LEU A 61 -14.22 -9.42 -11.42
CA LEU A 61 -14.30 -8.01 -11.07
C LEU A 61 -15.31 -7.28 -11.97
N SER A 62 -15.38 -7.62 -13.27
CA SER A 62 -16.38 -7.05 -14.18
C SER A 62 -17.81 -7.36 -13.74
N ARG A 63 -18.09 -8.60 -13.33
CA ARG A 63 -19.41 -9.00 -12.81
C ARG A 63 -19.73 -8.26 -11.54
N TRP A 64 -18.78 -8.22 -10.60
CA TRP A 64 -18.98 -7.58 -9.32
C TRP A 64 -19.21 -6.07 -9.42
N ILE A 65 -18.46 -5.35 -10.28
CA ILE A 65 -18.62 -3.92 -10.55
C ILE A 65 -20.01 -3.60 -11.12
N TYR A 66 -20.57 -4.48 -11.96
CA TYR A 66 -21.89 -4.29 -12.52
C TYR A 66 -22.96 -4.17 -11.43
N ASP A 67 -22.84 -4.95 -10.37
CA ASP A 67 -23.76 -4.92 -9.21
C ASP A 67 -23.41 -3.82 -8.19
N HIS A 68 -22.22 -3.20 -8.31
CA HIS A 68 -21.70 -2.21 -7.37
C HIS A 68 -21.16 -0.95 -8.07
N PRO A 69 -21.97 -0.24 -8.87
CA PRO A 69 -21.50 0.91 -9.68
C PRO A 69 -20.96 2.06 -8.82
N GLU A 70 -21.45 2.22 -7.57
CA GLU A 70 -21.01 3.28 -6.64
C GLU A 70 -19.66 2.98 -5.97
N HIS A 71 -19.20 1.73 -6.03
CA HIS A 71 -17.88 1.38 -5.53
C HIS A 71 -16.77 2.10 -6.33
N PRO A 72 -15.62 2.48 -5.73
CA PRO A 72 -14.53 3.13 -6.46
C PRO A 72 -14.10 2.40 -7.74
N TYR A 73 -14.15 1.06 -7.76
CA TYR A 73 -13.88 0.29 -8.97
C TYR A 73 -14.97 0.45 -10.04
N GLY A 74 -16.25 0.59 -9.67
CA GLY A 74 -17.34 0.87 -10.60
C GLY A 74 -17.16 2.21 -11.30
N LYS A 75 -16.65 3.21 -10.58
CA LYS A 75 -16.37 4.55 -11.12
C LYS A 75 -15.17 4.58 -12.08
N VAL A 76 -14.17 3.73 -11.84
CA VAL A 76 -12.96 3.63 -12.68
C VAL A 76 -13.17 2.71 -13.89
N GLY A 77 -13.80 1.56 -13.69
CA GLY A 77 -13.96 0.52 -14.70
C GLY A 77 -12.77 -0.43 -14.82
N VAL A 78 -13.04 -1.69 -15.23
CA VAL A 78 -12.06 -2.78 -15.22
C VAL A 78 -10.85 -2.49 -16.11
N GLU A 79 -11.07 -1.98 -17.31
CA GLU A 79 -10.00 -1.65 -18.27
C GLU A 79 -9.01 -0.65 -17.66
N LYS A 80 -9.51 0.35 -16.97
CA LYS A 80 -8.67 1.38 -16.32
C LYS A 80 -7.97 0.88 -15.09
N ILE A 81 -8.56 -0.07 -14.38
CA ILE A 81 -7.91 -0.77 -13.26
C ILE A 81 -6.70 -1.56 -13.80
N GLU A 82 -6.87 -2.32 -14.88
CA GLU A 82 -5.77 -3.06 -15.51
C GLU A 82 -4.67 -2.14 -16.04
N GLU A 83 -5.02 -1.03 -16.72
CA GLU A 83 -4.06 -0.01 -17.14
C GLU A 83 -3.27 0.54 -15.95
N ALA A 84 -3.94 0.83 -14.83
CA ALA A 84 -3.30 1.34 -13.64
C ALA A 84 -2.33 0.33 -13.01
N LEU A 85 -2.70 -0.94 -12.93
CA LEU A 85 -1.84 -2.01 -12.42
C LEU A 85 -0.61 -2.23 -13.32
N CYS A 86 -0.80 -2.21 -14.65
CA CYS A 86 0.31 -2.23 -15.60
C CYS A 86 1.22 -1.01 -15.43
N SER A 87 0.63 0.18 -15.32
CA SER A 87 1.37 1.42 -15.07
C SER A 87 2.16 1.36 -13.76
N PHE A 88 1.56 0.91 -12.64
CA PHE A 88 2.28 0.70 -11.39
C PHE A 88 3.54 -0.14 -11.60
N ASN A 89 3.40 -1.27 -12.29
CA ASN A 89 4.47 -2.24 -12.45
C ASN A 89 5.64 -1.72 -13.33
N THR A 90 5.44 -0.69 -14.15
CA THR A 90 6.53 -0.09 -14.95
C THR A 90 7.64 0.57 -14.11
N PHE A 91 7.34 0.90 -12.84
CA PHE A 91 8.36 1.43 -11.91
C PHE A 91 9.23 0.34 -11.30
N PHE A 92 8.84 -0.92 -11.45
CA PHE A 92 9.60 -2.09 -10.98
C PHE A 92 10.16 -2.84 -12.19
N ARG A 93 11.46 -3.15 -12.15
CA ARG A 93 12.17 -3.86 -13.21
C ARG A 93 12.85 -5.10 -12.65
N PRO A 94 13.05 -6.14 -13.48
CA PRO A 94 13.85 -7.28 -13.06
C PRO A 94 15.18 -6.85 -12.43
N PRO A 95 15.61 -7.51 -11.34
CA PRO A 95 15.00 -8.74 -10.80
C PRO A 95 13.85 -8.54 -9.81
N TYR A 96 13.52 -7.32 -9.36
CA TYR A 96 12.42 -7.05 -8.42
C TYR A 96 11.21 -6.50 -9.17
N THR A 97 10.18 -7.32 -9.30
CA THR A 97 8.91 -7.01 -9.99
C THR A 97 7.72 -7.51 -9.17
N PHE A 98 6.53 -7.11 -9.58
CA PHE A 98 5.26 -7.64 -9.05
C PHE A 98 4.58 -8.46 -10.16
N GLN A 99 4.11 -9.66 -9.83
CA GLN A 99 3.56 -10.59 -10.80
C GLN A 99 2.31 -11.27 -10.27
N SER A 100 1.33 -11.50 -11.13
CA SER A 100 0.24 -12.44 -10.89
C SER A 100 0.59 -13.81 -11.47
N ARG A 101 0.01 -14.86 -10.91
CA ARG A 101 0.06 -16.21 -11.48
C ARG A 101 -1.25 -16.45 -12.23
N ASN A 102 -1.18 -16.69 -13.54
CA ASN A 102 -2.34 -16.97 -14.38
C ASN A 102 -3.45 -15.89 -14.37
N GLU A 103 -3.11 -14.64 -14.05
CA GLU A 103 -4.09 -13.54 -13.94
C GLU A 103 -5.17 -13.77 -12.86
N THR A 104 -4.86 -14.62 -11.85
CA THR A 104 -5.74 -14.93 -10.73
C THR A 104 -5.11 -14.48 -9.41
N ASN A 105 -5.89 -14.47 -8.33
CA ASN A 105 -5.33 -14.38 -6.99
C ASN A 105 -4.52 -15.63 -6.67
N SER A 106 -3.51 -15.47 -5.85
CA SER A 106 -2.73 -16.58 -5.26
C SER A 106 -2.72 -16.45 -3.75
N LEU A 107 -2.69 -17.58 -3.05
CA LEU A 107 -2.57 -17.60 -1.60
C LEU A 107 -1.09 -17.51 -1.21
N ILE A 108 -0.75 -16.50 -0.42
CA ILE A 108 0.59 -16.37 0.18
C ILE A 108 0.52 -16.51 1.70
N PRO A 109 1.56 -17.07 2.34
CA PRO A 109 1.63 -17.15 3.79
C PRO A 109 1.79 -15.75 4.40
N THR A 110 1.28 -15.57 5.61
CA THR A 110 1.40 -14.33 6.38
C THR A 110 2.14 -14.56 7.71
N GLY A 111 2.71 -13.52 8.29
CA GLY A 111 3.42 -13.56 9.56
C GLY A 111 2.56 -13.87 10.80
N ILE A 112 1.25 -14.05 10.63
CA ILE A 112 0.32 -14.50 11.68
C ILE A 112 -0.13 -15.95 11.53
N GLY A 113 0.43 -16.69 10.55
CA GLY A 113 0.13 -18.12 10.35
C GLY A 113 -1.13 -18.39 9.51
N THR A 114 -1.56 -17.45 8.71
CA THR A 114 -2.70 -17.60 7.78
C THR A 114 -2.23 -17.47 6.34
N PHE A 115 -3.11 -17.81 5.39
CA PHE A 115 -2.93 -17.52 3.97
C PHE A 115 -3.80 -16.33 3.56
N ARG A 116 -3.25 -15.47 2.70
CA ARG A 116 -3.94 -14.30 2.18
C ARG A 116 -4.01 -14.34 0.65
N PRO A 117 -5.20 -14.18 0.06
CA PRO A 117 -5.32 -14.02 -1.38
C PRO A 117 -4.75 -12.66 -1.79
N THR A 118 -3.94 -12.65 -2.84
CA THR A 118 -3.34 -11.44 -3.40
C THR A 118 -3.14 -11.59 -4.91
N TYR A 119 -3.22 -10.48 -5.64
CA TYR A 119 -3.15 -10.50 -7.10
C TYR A 119 -1.72 -10.31 -7.62
N LEU A 120 -1.01 -9.23 -7.20
CA LEU A 120 0.38 -9.04 -7.61
C LEU A 120 1.31 -9.28 -6.42
N ILE A 121 2.21 -10.22 -6.60
CA ILE A 121 3.14 -10.70 -5.59
C ILE A 121 4.54 -10.18 -5.93
N PRO A 122 5.26 -9.54 -4.98
CA PRO A 122 6.65 -9.18 -5.20
C PRO A 122 7.52 -10.41 -5.39
N SER A 123 8.52 -10.31 -6.26
CA SER A 123 9.42 -11.42 -6.64
C SER A 123 10.06 -12.13 -5.44
N THR A 124 10.25 -11.43 -4.33
CA THR A 124 10.81 -12.02 -3.10
C THR A 124 9.86 -12.96 -2.38
N MET A 125 8.53 -12.83 -2.58
CA MET A 125 7.49 -13.61 -1.91
C MET A 125 6.90 -14.70 -2.80
N MET A 126 7.12 -14.65 -4.12
CA MET A 126 6.47 -15.51 -5.12
C MET A 126 6.61 -17.01 -4.81
N ARG A 127 7.75 -17.44 -4.28
CA ARG A 127 7.96 -18.88 -3.95
C ARG A 127 7.15 -19.35 -2.75
N GLY A 128 6.66 -18.43 -1.91
CA GLY A 128 5.79 -18.75 -0.79
C GLY A 128 4.45 -19.38 -1.19
N ILE A 129 4.02 -19.23 -2.45
CA ILE A 129 2.83 -19.92 -2.98
C ILE A 129 2.94 -21.43 -2.83
N ALA A 130 4.14 -21.98 -3.00
CA ALA A 130 4.40 -23.41 -2.92
C ALA A 130 4.67 -23.93 -1.49
N LEU A 131 4.45 -23.11 -0.46
CA LEU A 131 4.78 -23.48 0.93
C LEU A 131 4.06 -24.75 1.38
N LYS A 132 2.80 -24.97 0.98
CA LYS A 132 2.04 -26.17 1.31
C LYS A 132 2.48 -27.43 0.56
N GLU A 133 3.14 -27.24 -0.59
CA GLU A 133 3.51 -28.35 -1.50
C GLU A 133 4.94 -28.82 -1.27
N LYS A 134 5.77 -27.97 -0.63
CA LYS A 134 7.21 -28.18 -0.48
C LYS A 134 7.66 -28.19 0.97
N LYS A 135 8.60 -29.06 1.28
CA LYS A 135 9.24 -29.07 2.60
C LYS A 135 9.89 -27.71 2.85
N THR A 136 9.42 -27.03 3.88
CA THR A 136 9.80 -25.63 4.16
C THR A 136 10.37 -25.48 5.56
N LEU A 137 11.45 -24.69 5.68
CA LEU A 137 12.00 -24.22 6.95
C LEU A 137 11.70 -22.74 7.14
N VAL A 138 10.99 -22.38 8.19
CA VAL A 138 10.70 -20.97 8.55
C VAL A 138 11.76 -20.47 9.53
N ILE A 139 12.43 -19.36 9.19
CA ILE A 139 13.51 -18.76 9.98
C ILE A 139 12.98 -17.55 10.75
N GLY A 140 13.13 -17.57 12.07
CA GLY A 140 12.94 -16.41 12.94
C GLY A 140 14.27 -15.94 13.54
N PHE A 141 14.24 -14.78 14.21
CA PHE A 141 15.40 -14.18 14.86
C PHE A 141 15.11 -13.90 16.33
N LYS A 142 16.01 -14.33 17.22
CA LYS A 142 15.90 -14.03 18.65
C LYS A 142 15.93 -12.51 18.87
N GLY A 143 14.94 -12.00 19.59
CA GLY A 143 14.76 -10.56 19.82
C GLY A 143 13.87 -9.85 18.79
N TYR A 144 13.52 -10.48 17.67
CA TYR A 144 12.54 -9.95 16.73
C TYR A 144 11.14 -10.49 17.07
N LYS A 145 10.31 -9.66 17.68
CA LYS A 145 9.02 -10.06 18.27
C LYS A 145 7.83 -10.08 17.29
N ASP A 146 8.00 -9.50 16.09
CA ASP A 146 6.92 -9.41 15.09
C ASP A 146 6.83 -10.65 14.19
N PHE A 147 7.61 -11.72 14.50
CA PHE A 147 7.66 -12.94 13.70
C PHE A 147 8.08 -14.15 14.53
N TYR A 148 7.15 -15.03 14.81
CA TYR A 148 7.36 -16.23 15.63
C TYR A 148 7.44 -17.48 14.74
N SER A 149 8.64 -17.83 14.29
CA SER A 149 8.89 -18.93 13.34
C SER A 149 8.30 -20.27 13.76
N GLN A 150 8.37 -20.63 15.05
CA GLN A 150 7.80 -21.89 15.54
C GLN A 150 6.28 -21.91 15.41
N ARG A 151 5.59 -20.83 15.83
CA ARG A 151 4.15 -20.74 15.69
C ARG A 151 3.68 -20.80 14.24
N LEU A 152 4.43 -20.14 13.35
CA LEU A 152 4.14 -20.19 11.91
C LEU A 152 4.36 -21.59 11.35
N ALA A 153 5.41 -22.24 11.77
CA ALA A 153 5.71 -23.62 11.38
C ALA A 153 4.58 -24.58 11.78
N ASP A 154 4.06 -24.44 13.01
CA ASP A 154 2.93 -25.23 13.49
C ASP A 154 1.65 -24.95 12.64
N SER A 155 1.39 -23.68 12.32
CA SER A 155 0.22 -23.27 11.51
C SER A 155 0.32 -23.73 10.05
N PHE A 156 1.53 -23.85 9.51
CA PHE A 156 1.79 -24.22 8.11
C PHE A 156 2.20 -25.70 7.94
N GLU A 157 2.22 -26.46 9.03
CA GLU A 157 2.65 -27.89 9.05
C GLU A 157 4.06 -28.07 8.45
N CYS A 158 4.99 -27.20 8.85
CA CYS A 158 6.37 -27.22 8.39
C CYS A 158 7.37 -27.08 9.57
N ARG A 159 8.65 -26.93 9.30
CA ARG A 159 9.64 -26.72 10.35
C ARG A 159 9.91 -25.25 10.58
N GLY A 160 10.14 -24.87 11.84
CA GLY A 160 10.57 -23.55 12.24
C GLY A 160 11.82 -23.57 13.10
N THR A 161 12.63 -22.54 12.98
CA THR A 161 13.79 -22.33 13.87
C THR A 161 14.00 -20.86 14.14
N THR A 162 14.58 -20.55 15.30
CA THR A 162 14.91 -19.18 15.69
C THR A 162 16.43 -19.06 15.85
N LEU A 163 17.04 -18.21 15.05
CA LEU A 163 18.49 -17.98 15.09
C LEU A 163 18.84 -16.93 16.16
N SER A 164 19.92 -17.16 16.90
CA SER A 164 20.56 -16.15 17.73
C SER A 164 21.51 -15.32 16.89
N LEU A 165 21.49 -13.99 17.06
CA LEU A 165 22.35 -13.06 16.33
C LEU A 165 23.63 -12.76 17.14
N PRO A 166 24.79 -12.50 16.48
CA PRO A 166 26.09 -12.37 17.15
C PRO A 166 26.15 -11.21 18.15
N GLU A 167 25.47 -10.14 17.86
CA GLU A 167 25.44 -8.93 18.68
C GLU A 167 24.00 -8.60 19.09
N SER A 168 23.21 -9.65 19.45
CA SER A 168 21.85 -9.37 19.89
C SER A 168 21.90 -8.49 21.13
N PRO A 169 21.58 -7.19 21.05
CA PRO A 169 21.39 -6.40 22.24
C PRO A 169 20.31 -7.10 23.08
N SER A 170 20.35 -6.90 24.38
CA SER A 170 19.29 -7.36 25.30
C SER A 170 17.93 -6.71 25.01
N THR A 171 17.87 -5.87 23.99
CA THR A 171 16.76 -5.06 23.52
C THR A 171 16.10 -5.65 22.26
N GLU A 172 14.89 -5.23 22.02
CA GLU A 172 14.07 -5.59 20.87
C GLU A 172 14.72 -5.18 19.53
N ILE A 173 14.67 -6.09 18.57
CA ILE A 173 15.17 -5.87 17.21
C ILE A 173 14.00 -5.48 16.31
N THR A 174 14.16 -4.41 15.53
CA THR A 174 13.12 -3.95 14.59
C THR A 174 13.29 -4.57 13.19
N ALA A 175 12.20 -4.66 12.43
CA ALA A 175 12.24 -5.07 11.02
C ALA A 175 13.23 -4.23 10.20
N THR A 176 13.28 -2.92 10.45
CA THR A 176 14.18 -1.99 9.74
C THR A 176 15.66 -2.28 10.06
N ALA A 177 15.99 -2.58 11.31
CA ALA A 177 17.36 -2.95 11.69
C ALA A 177 17.79 -4.24 11.00
N LEU A 178 16.96 -5.28 11.07
CA LEU A 178 17.21 -6.55 10.38
C LEU A 178 17.39 -6.36 8.87
N ALA A 179 16.53 -5.59 8.22
CA ALA A 179 16.62 -5.35 6.80
C ALA A 179 17.91 -4.64 6.39
N ARG A 180 18.40 -3.70 7.21
CA ARG A 180 19.71 -3.03 6.99
C ARG A 180 20.89 -3.98 7.24
N TRP A 181 20.82 -4.82 8.25
CA TRP A 181 21.87 -5.83 8.51
C TRP A 181 21.93 -6.87 7.37
N MET A 182 20.79 -7.28 6.82
CA MET A 182 20.74 -8.18 5.67
C MET A 182 21.41 -7.59 4.41
N GLU A 183 21.58 -6.29 4.30
CA GLU A 183 22.33 -5.66 3.20
C GLU A 183 23.85 -5.78 3.39
N GLN A 184 24.34 -6.14 4.59
CA GLN A 184 25.76 -6.29 4.88
C GLN A 184 26.22 -7.72 4.49
N PRO A 185 27.25 -7.86 3.64
CA PRO A 185 27.75 -9.18 3.22
C PRO A 185 28.19 -10.09 4.38
N SER A 186 28.85 -9.52 5.41
CA SER A 186 29.29 -10.27 6.59
C SER A 186 28.12 -10.82 7.40
N PHE A 187 27.04 -10.06 7.53
CA PHE A 187 25.83 -10.53 8.21
C PHE A 187 25.15 -11.67 7.43
N ARG A 188 25.05 -11.57 6.10
CA ARG A 188 24.54 -12.64 5.26
C ARG A 188 25.41 -13.91 5.30
N GLU A 189 26.74 -13.75 5.40
CA GLU A 189 27.65 -14.90 5.59
C GLU A 189 27.32 -15.65 6.87
N PHE A 190 27.19 -14.92 7.97
CA PHE A 190 26.78 -15.47 9.25
C PHE A 190 25.42 -16.18 9.15
N ILE A 191 24.38 -15.48 8.65
CA ILE A 191 23.03 -16.03 8.51
C ILE A 191 23.02 -17.28 7.61
N GLY A 192 23.68 -17.21 6.45
CA GLY A 192 23.78 -18.35 5.53
C GLY A 192 24.42 -19.59 6.19
N THR A 193 25.48 -19.39 6.97
CA THR A 193 26.15 -20.45 7.72
C THR A 193 25.24 -21.05 8.79
N GLU A 194 24.58 -20.22 9.60
CA GLU A 194 23.71 -20.71 10.67
C GLU A 194 22.46 -21.41 10.11
N VAL A 195 21.86 -20.87 9.05
CA VAL A 195 20.72 -21.51 8.37
C VAL A 195 21.12 -22.86 7.77
N LYS A 196 22.29 -22.95 7.13
CA LYS A 196 22.79 -24.19 6.52
C LYS A 196 22.90 -25.32 7.52
N LYS A 197 23.25 -25.05 8.78
CA LYS A 197 23.30 -26.04 9.88
C LYS A 197 21.91 -26.58 10.25
N GLN A 198 20.84 -25.83 9.94
CA GLN A 198 19.45 -26.18 10.30
C GLN A 198 18.75 -26.97 9.18
N ILE A 199 19.24 -26.89 7.95
CA ILE A 199 18.63 -27.54 6.78
C ILE A 199 18.80 -29.08 6.92
N ARG A 200 17.74 -29.82 6.61
CA ARG A 200 17.72 -31.28 6.51
C ARG A 200 17.44 -31.69 5.08
N ASP A 201 16.16 -31.66 4.71
CA ASP A 201 15.66 -32.04 3.39
C ASP A 201 14.67 -30.98 2.84
N GLU A 202 14.73 -29.75 3.39
CA GLU A 202 13.86 -28.69 2.95
C GLU A 202 14.25 -28.17 1.56
N GLU A 203 13.23 -27.86 0.77
CA GLU A 203 13.32 -27.28 -0.57
C GLU A 203 13.12 -25.77 -0.57
N LEU A 204 12.49 -25.22 0.49
CA LEU A 204 12.21 -23.81 0.66
C LEU A 204 12.64 -23.30 2.04
N ILE A 205 13.08 -22.05 2.07
CA ILE A 205 13.35 -21.33 3.32
C ILE A 205 12.53 -20.03 3.32
N GLY A 206 11.63 -19.92 4.31
CA GLY A 206 10.83 -18.72 4.55
C GLY A 206 11.48 -17.79 5.57
N PHE A 207 11.82 -16.58 5.17
CA PHE A 207 12.28 -15.53 6.06
C PHE A 207 11.17 -14.52 6.33
N PRO A 208 11.16 -13.80 7.48
CA PRO A 208 10.37 -12.59 7.59
C PRO A 208 10.76 -11.62 6.46
N ALA A 209 9.82 -10.78 6.03
CA ALA A 209 10.04 -9.83 4.94
C ALA A 209 11.00 -8.70 5.34
N VAL A 210 12.27 -9.06 5.54
CA VAL A 210 13.39 -8.19 5.97
C VAL A 210 14.67 -8.41 5.14
N LEU A 211 14.55 -8.98 3.94
CA LEU A 211 15.71 -9.28 3.08
C LEU A 211 16.24 -8.03 2.34
N GLY A 212 16.56 -6.98 3.11
CA GLY A 212 17.07 -5.71 2.58
C GLY A 212 15.99 -4.71 2.16
N VAL A 213 16.33 -3.45 2.18
CA VAL A 213 15.48 -2.33 1.75
C VAL A 213 15.78 -1.97 0.29
N ASN A 214 17.05 -1.94 -0.10
CA ASN A 214 17.50 -1.42 -1.39
C ASN A 214 17.67 -2.53 -2.46
N ASP A 215 18.28 -3.66 -2.10
CA ASP A 215 18.51 -4.80 -3.00
C ASP A 215 18.01 -6.13 -2.42
N PRO A 216 16.69 -6.31 -2.26
CA PRO A 216 16.14 -7.53 -1.68
C PRO A 216 16.42 -8.78 -2.54
N MET A 217 16.56 -8.61 -3.85
CA MET A 217 16.81 -9.72 -4.77
C MET A 217 18.27 -10.18 -4.73
N GLY A 218 19.22 -9.25 -4.57
CA GLY A 218 20.62 -9.59 -4.34
C GLY A 218 20.82 -10.29 -3.00
N VAL A 219 20.19 -9.80 -1.93
CA VAL A 219 20.18 -10.46 -0.61
C VAL A 219 19.62 -11.88 -0.72
N ARG A 220 18.45 -12.05 -1.35
CA ARG A 220 17.83 -13.36 -1.54
C ARG A 220 18.74 -14.32 -2.29
N LYS A 221 19.29 -13.90 -3.45
CA LYS A 221 20.18 -14.72 -4.27
C LYS A 221 21.47 -15.14 -3.53
N ASP A 222 22.03 -14.24 -2.73
CA ASP A 222 23.23 -14.52 -1.94
C ASP A 222 22.94 -15.59 -0.86
N LEU A 223 21.79 -15.46 -0.16
CA LEU A 223 21.34 -16.48 0.80
C LEU A 223 21.07 -17.82 0.12
N GLU A 224 20.42 -17.85 -1.05
CA GLU A 224 20.20 -19.08 -1.84
C GLU A 224 21.52 -19.74 -2.23
N LYS A 225 22.52 -18.96 -2.65
CA LYS A 225 23.87 -19.48 -2.97
C LYS A 225 24.55 -20.10 -1.75
N LYS A 226 24.41 -19.49 -0.57
CA LYS A 226 25.05 -19.97 0.67
C LYS A 226 24.37 -21.20 1.25
N THR A 227 23.06 -21.26 1.18
CA THR A 227 22.26 -22.34 1.76
C THR A 227 22.06 -23.52 0.80
N GLY A 228 22.09 -23.28 -0.52
CA GLY A 228 21.75 -24.25 -1.55
C GLY A 228 20.25 -24.48 -1.73
N VAL A 229 19.41 -23.73 -1.00
CA VAL A 229 17.94 -23.89 -0.96
C VAL A 229 17.26 -22.59 -1.39
N SER A 230 16.11 -22.72 -2.04
CA SER A 230 15.31 -21.58 -2.49
C SER A 230 14.79 -20.75 -1.32
N VAL A 231 14.91 -19.42 -1.40
CA VAL A 231 14.51 -18.47 -0.34
C VAL A 231 13.32 -17.64 -0.76
N PHE A 232 12.42 -17.35 0.18
CA PHE A 232 11.32 -16.41 0.00
C PHE A 232 11.03 -15.62 1.27
N GLU A 233 10.31 -14.50 1.11
CA GLU A 233 9.86 -13.66 2.22
C GLU A 233 8.40 -13.97 2.60
N ILE A 234 8.11 -13.87 3.90
CA ILE A 234 6.77 -13.92 4.49
C ILE A 234 6.45 -12.54 5.05
N PRO A 235 5.35 -11.89 4.63
CA PRO A 235 4.93 -10.60 5.18
C PRO A 235 4.83 -10.63 6.71
N VAL A 236 5.29 -9.56 7.35
CA VAL A 236 5.33 -9.44 8.81
C VAL A 236 4.39 -8.33 9.29
N LEU A 237 4.25 -8.21 10.61
CA LEU A 237 3.58 -7.08 11.25
C LEU A 237 4.31 -5.76 10.96
N PRO A 238 3.63 -4.61 11.06
CA PRO A 238 4.28 -3.30 10.87
C PRO A 238 5.50 -3.09 11.77
N PRO A 239 6.52 -2.38 11.28
CA PRO A 239 6.59 -1.65 10.02
C PRO A 239 6.98 -2.52 8.82
N SER A 240 6.33 -2.29 7.67
CA SER A 240 6.51 -3.06 6.44
C SER A 240 7.76 -2.63 5.66
N ILE A 241 8.74 -3.50 5.53
CA ILE A 241 9.91 -3.30 4.65
C ILE A 241 9.51 -3.31 3.16
N PRO A 242 8.62 -4.22 2.68
CA PRO A 242 8.10 -4.13 1.31
C PRO A 242 7.45 -2.78 0.98
N GLY A 243 6.72 -2.19 1.92
CA GLY A 243 6.15 -0.85 1.74
C GLY A 243 7.20 0.25 1.62
N MET A 244 8.29 0.17 2.40
CA MET A 244 9.43 1.07 2.26
C MET A 244 10.11 0.93 0.89
N ARG A 245 10.23 -0.29 0.35
CA ARG A 245 10.77 -0.54 -1.00
C ARG A 245 9.92 0.14 -2.08
N ILE A 246 8.58 0.01 -1.99
CA ILE A 246 7.66 0.67 -2.92
C ILE A 246 7.84 2.20 -2.84
N PHE A 247 7.75 2.76 -1.63
CA PHE A 247 7.87 4.20 -1.43
C PHE A 247 9.19 4.75 -1.96
N ASN A 248 10.32 4.12 -1.59
CA ASN A 248 11.66 4.56 -2.00
C ASN A 248 11.82 4.51 -3.52
N ARG A 249 11.31 3.45 -4.17
CA ARG A 249 11.38 3.32 -5.63
C ARG A 249 10.55 4.39 -6.33
N PHE A 250 9.34 4.66 -5.86
CA PHE A 250 8.52 5.74 -6.40
C PHE A 250 9.18 7.10 -6.19
N LYS A 251 9.59 7.41 -4.96
CA LYS A 251 10.24 8.68 -4.62
C LYS A 251 11.46 8.94 -5.48
N GLU A 252 12.37 7.98 -5.59
CA GLU A 252 13.57 8.10 -6.42
C GLU A 252 13.22 8.44 -7.87
N ARG A 253 12.33 7.65 -8.49
CA ARG A 253 11.97 7.82 -9.90
C ARG A 253 11.18 9.09 -10.17
N LEU A 254 10.34 9.49 -9.25
CA LEU A 254 9.55 10.72 -9.37
C LEU A 254 10.43 11.97 -9.22
N ILE A 255 11.37 11.97 -8.28
CA ILE A 255 12.34 13.07 -8.14
C ILE A 255 13.20 13.19 -9.41
N GLN A 256 13.71 12.07 -9.94
CA GLN A 256 14.47 12.05 -11.20
C GLN A 256 13.68 12.60 -12.39
N ARG A 257 12.33 12.57 -12.34
CA ARG A 257 11.42 13.11 -13.35
C ARG A 257 10.90 14.52 -13.03
N GLY A 258 11.46 15.19 -12.01
CA GLY A 258 11.16 16.56 -11.69
C GLY A 258 9.95 16.78 -10.77
N VAL A 259 9.41 15.74 -10.12
CA VAL A 259 8.37 15.92 -9.09
C VAL A 259 8.98 16.58 -7.86
N THR A 260 8.32 17.64 -7.38
CA THR A 260 8.67 18.27 -6.10
C THR A 260 8.04 17.48 -4.96
N PHE A 261 8.84 17.10 -3.95
CA PHE A 261 8.38 16.41 -2.74
C PHE A 261 8.45 17.31 -1.52
N LEU A 262 7.32 17.54 -0.87
CA LEU A 262 7.23 18.20 0.45
C LEU A 262 6.81 17.16 1.49
N MET A 263 7.80 16.40 1.99
CA MET A 263 7.60 15.36 3.00
C MET A 263 7.77 15.92 4.41
N GLY A 264 6.90 15.51 5.32
CA GLY A 264 6.85 16.02 6.70
C GLY A 264 5.86 17.17 6.89
N TYR A 265 5.15 17.56 5.84
CA TYR A 265 4.24 18.69 5.84
C TYR A 265 2.79 18.29 5.60
N SER A 266 1.88 19.16 6.01
CA SER A 266 0.45 19.05 5.70
C SER A 266 -0.09 20.39 5.24
N VAL A 267 -1.15 20.34 4.43
CA VAL A 267 -1.91 21.53 4.06
C VAL A 267 -2.56 22.08 5.32
N SER A 268 -2.30 23.36 5.61
CA SER A 268 -2.87 24.08 6.76
C SER A 268 -4.16 24.81 6.40
N LYS A 269 -4.29 25.22 5.14
CA LYS A 269 -5.46 25.95 4.63
C LYS A 269 -5.58 25.75 3.12
N ALA A 270 -6.82 25.67 2.63
CA ALA A 270 -7.16 25.77 1.21
C ALA A 270 -8.00 27.03 0.98
N THR A 271 -7.73 27.73 -0.10
CA THR A 271 -8.51 28.91 -0.56
C THR A 271 -9.45 28.44 -1.65
N LEU A 272 -10.75 28.48 -1.35
CA LEU A 272 -11.82 28.05 -2.25
C LEU A 272 -12.62 29.26 -2.72
N LYS A 273 -12.92 29.30 -4.03
CA LYS A 273 -13.75 30.32 -4.65
C LYS A 273 -14.48 29.76 -5.87
N ASP A 274 -15.73 30.06 -6.04
CA ASP A 274 -16.55 29.71 -7.21
C ASP A 274 -16.39 28.23 -7.65
N LYS A 275 -16.55 27.29 -6.70
CA LYS A 275 -16.36 25.82 -6.90
C LYS A 275 -14.94 25.40 -7.36
N ARG A 276 -13.93 26.23 -7.09
CA ARG A 276 -12.53 25.93 -7.42
C ARG A 276 -11.61 26.14 -6.23
N CYS A 277 -10.56 25.33 -6.15
CA CYS A 277 -9.43 25.59 -5.28
C CYS A 277 -8.44 26.52 -6.02
N GLU A 278 -8.23 27.72 -5.50
CA GLU A 278 -7.27 28.71 -6.05
C GLU A 278 -5.85 28.46 -5.54
N GLY A 279 -5.73 27.87 -4.33
CA GLY A 279 -4.42 27.61 -3.73
C GLY A 279 -4.51 26.92 -2.39
N ILE A 280 -3.35 26.47 -1.93
CA ILE A 280 -3.16 25.87 -0.61
C ILE A 280 -2.00 26.51 0.12
N GLU A 281 -2.05 26.50 1.44
CA GLU A 281 -1.00 26.99 2.32
C GLU A 281 -0.38 25.85 3.11
N ILE A 282 0.94 25.90 3.26
CA ILE A 282 1.73 24.97 4.07
C ILE A 282 2.47 25.78 5.12
N LEU A 283 2.32 25.42 6.38
CA LEU A 283 3.05 26.03 7.48
C LEU A 283 4.46 25.39 7.60
N HIS A 284 5.48 26.20 7.34
CA HIS A 284 6.88 25.94 7.61
C HIS A 284 7.32 26.89 8.75
N PRO A 285 7.14 26.54 10.02
CA PRO A 285 7.38 27.52 11.07
C PRO A 285 8.74 28.18 11.00
N PRO A 286 8.81 29.53 11.05
CA PRO A 286 7.70 30.47 11.28
C PRO A 286 6.99 30.96 9.99
N VAL A 287 7.30 30.42 8.82
CA VAL A 287 6.85 30.92 7.51
C VAL A 287 5.70 30.07 6.98
N THR A 288 4.69 30.71 6.41
CA THR A 288 3.64 30.06 5.60
C THR A 288 3.97 30.25 4.12
N THR A 289 3.95 29.16 3.37
CA THR A 289 4.20 29.19 1.92
C THR A 289 2.92 28.81 1.17
N SER A 290 2.55 29.62 0.18
CA SER A 290 1.38 29.37 -0.67
C SER A 290 1.79 28.71 -1.99
N TYR A 291 0.98 27.74 -2.39
CA TYR A 291 1.13 26.98 -3.64
C TYR A 291 -0.20 27.01 -4.40
N SER A 292 -0.13 27.11 -5.72
CA SER A 292 -1.31 27.02 -6.59
C SER A 292 -1.10 26.01 -7.70
N ALA A 293 -2.21 25.48 -8.22
CA ALA A 293 -2.17 24.59 -9.37
C ALA A 293 -3.46 24.72 -10.21
N ASP A 294 -3.40 24.23 -11.45
CA ASP A 294 -4.58 24.10 -12.28
C ASP A 294 -5.53 23.05 -11.70
N HIS A 295 -4.98 21.94 -11.18
CA HIS A 295 -5.72 20.83 -10.59
C HIS A 295 -5.09 20.32 -9.29
N TYR A 296 -5.93 19.67 -8.47
CA TYR A 296 -5.55 19.06 -7.18
C TYR A 296 -6.05 17.62 -7.10
N VAL A 297 -5.26 16.74 -6.46
CA VAL A 297 -5.67 15.39 -6.09
C VAL A 297 -5.61 15.24 -4.57
N LEU A 298 -6.76 14.99 -3.94
CA LEU A 298 -6.86 14.65 -2.52
C LEU A 298 -6.69 13.15 -2.33
N ALA A 299 -5.54 12.73 -1.82
CA ALA A 299 -5.13 11.33 -1.63
C ALA A 299 -4.66 11.07 -0.18
N THR A 300 -5.31 11.71 0.78
CA THR A 300 -4.91 11.75 2.20
C THR A 300 -5.25 10.50 3.00
N GLY A 301 -5.99 9.55 2.41
CA GLY A 301 -6.48 8.36 3.08
C GLY A 301 -7.58 8.67 4.11
N ARG A 302 -7.94 7.67 4.91
CA ARG A 302 -8.95 7.81 5.97
C ARG A 302 -8.32 8.26 7.29
N PHE A 303 -8.81 7.71 8.39
CA PHE A 303 -8.45 8.08 9.76
C PHE A 303 -6.95 7.91 10.08
N MET A 304 -6.33 6.79 9.69
CA MET A 304 -4.92 6.53 9.98
C MET A 304 -3.96 7.52 9.29
N GLY A 305 -4.32 7.99 8.09
CA GLY A 305 -3.57 9.03 7.38
C GLY A 305 -3.90 10.45 7.83
N GLY A 306 -4.97 10.62 8.62
CA GLY A 306 -5.51 11.92 9.03
C GLY A 306 -6.24 12.63 7.90
N GLY A 307 -6.65 11.91 6.84
CA GLY A 307 -7.47 12.42 5.74
C GLY A 307 -8.94 12.61 6.13
N LEU A 308 -9.41 11.83 7.10
CA LEU A 308 -10.67 12.05 7.78
C LEU A 308 -10.42 12.24 9.27
N LYS A 309 -11.14 13.18 9.87
CA LYS A 309 -11.18 13.43 11.31
C LYS A 309 -12.58 13.23 11.81
N ALA A 310 -12.70 12.52 12.94
CA ALA A 310 -13.96 12.33 13.65
C ALA A 310 -13.93 13.16 14.93
N ASP A 311 -15.01 13.85 15.21
CA ASP A 311 -15.34 14.43 16.51
C ASP A 311 -16.59 13.72 17.09
N ARG A 312 -17.24 14.29 18.08
CA ARG A 312 -18.43 13.70 18.72
C ARG A 312 -19.69 13.79 17.85
N GLU A 313 -19.70 14.62 16.83
CA GLU A 313 -20.90 14.95 16.05
C GLU A 313 -20.79 14.45 14.62
N LYS A 314 -19.59 14.57 14.01
CA LYS A 314 -19.39 14.30 12.59
C LYS A 314 -17.99 13.82 12.24
N ILE A 315 -17.89 13.25 11.05
CA ILE A 315 -16.63 12.96 10.36
C ILE A 315 -16.45 14.02 9.27
N SER A 316 -15.24 14.57 9.14
CA SER A 316 -14.93 15.65 8.21
C SER A 316 -13.59 15.46 7.50
N ASP A 317 -13.47 16.02 6.28
CA ASP A 317 -12.21 16.22 5.58
C ASP A 317 -11.55 17.53 6.06
N PRO A 318 -10.33 17.49 6.62
CA PRO A 318 -9.68 18.68 7.18
C PRO A 318 -9.01 19.59 6.14
N VAL A 319 -8.98 19.21 4.85
CA VAL A 319 -8.27 19.95 3.79
C VAL A 319 -9.19 20.91 3.06
N PHE A 320 -10.27 20.38 2.48
CA PHE A 320 -11.22 21.15 1.67
C PHE A 320 -12.59 21.28 2.33
N ASN A 321 -12.79 20.64 3.50
CA ASN A 321 -14.07 20.56 4.19
C ASN A 321 -15.18 19.96 3.31
N LEU A 322 -14.82 18.93 2.52
CA LEU A 322 -15.77 18.22 1.67
C LEU A 322 -16.79 17.44 2.50
N PRO A 323 -18.03 17.29 2.01
CA PRO A 323 -19.02 16.41 2.63
C PRO A 323 -18.50 14.97 2.68
N VAL A 324 -18.70 14.35 3.83
CA VAL A 324 -18.32 12.96 4.07
C VAL A 324 -19.59 12.13 4.21
N SER A 325 -19.76 11.15 3.32
CA SER A 325 -20.80 10.14 3.48
C SER A 325 -20.48 9.29 4.71
N GLN A 326 -21.37 9.32 5.70
CA GLN A 326 -21.20 8.65 6.98
C GLN A 326 -22.54 8.13 7.50
N PRO A 327 -22.56 7.07 8.32
CA PRO A 327 -23.78 6.64 9.00
C PRO A 327 -24.27 7.75 9.92
N GLY A 328 -25.55 8.06 9.91
CA GLY A 328 -26.20 9.20 10.54
C GLY A 328 -25.62 9.66 11.89
N SER A 329 -26.08 9.09 13.03
CA SER A 329 -25.53 9.41 14.35
C SER A 329 -24.34 8.52 14.73
N GLN A 330 -23.53 8.98 15.68
CA GLN A 330 -22.36 8.23 16.20
C GLN A 330 -22.71 6.83 16.67
N GLU A 331 -23.90 6.62 17.21
CA GLU A 331 -24.39 5.30 17.65
C GLU A 331 -24.50 4.28 16.50
N LYS A 332 -24.62 4.75 15.26
CA LYS A 332 -24.69 3.93 14.05
C LYS A 332 -23.32 3.70 13.40
N TRP A 333 -22.24 4.22 13.95
CA TRP A 333 -20.90 4.05 13.39
C TRP A 333 -20.33 2.67 13.66
N PHE A 334 -20.75 2.03 14.77
CA PHE A 334 -20.21 0.77 15.23
C PHE A 334 -21.30 -0.22 15.55
N GLU A 335 -21.02 -1.49 15.26
CA GLU A 335 -21.82 -2.62 15.75
C GLU A 335 -21.38 -3.01 17.18
N LYS A 336 -22.24 -3.79 17.87
CA LYS A 336 -21.97 -4.20 19.27
C LYS A 336 -20.79 -5.15 19.39
N SER A 337 -20.62 -6.04 18.42
CA SER A 337 -19.51 -7.00 18.41
C SER A 337 -18.32 -6.38 17.71
N PHE A 338 -17.13 -6.50 18.31
CA PHE A 338 -15.88 -5.97 17.77
C PHE A 338 -15.52 -6.53 16.38
N PHE A 339 -15.94 -7.75 16.09
CA PHE A 339 -15.63 -8.43 14.82
C PHE A 339 -16.72 -8.27 13.75
N ASP A 340 -17.80 -7.56 14.04
CA ASP A 340 -18.86 -7.28 13.06
C ASP A 340 -18.41 -6.20 12.06
N GLU A 341 -19.12 -6.11 10.94
CA GLU A 341 -18.91 -5.06 9.94
C GLU A 341 -19.40 -3.71 10.47
N HIS A 342 -18.46 -2.88 10.90
CA HIS A 342 -18.80 -1.54 11.38
C HIS A 342 -19.08 -0.59 10.22
N PRO A 343 -20.25 0.10 10.17
CA PRO A 343 -20.60 1.01 9.09
C PRO A 343 -19.59 2.14 8.85
N ILE A 344 -18.84 2.58 9.88
CA ILE A 344 -17.78 3.59 9.76
C ILE A 344 -16.69 3.19 8.75
N HIS A 345 -16.51 1.90 8.50
CA HIS A 345 -15.49 1.43 7.54
C HIS A 345 -15.84 1.74 6.09
N ARG A 346 -17.10 2.12 5.79
CA ARG A 346 -17.54 2.55 4.44
C ARG A 346 -17.57 4.06 4.27
N THR A 347 -17.29 4.80 5.35
CA THR A 347 -17.28 6.26 5.39
C THR A 347 -16.21 6.84 4.46
N GLY A 348 -16.56 7.90 3.74
CA GLY A 348 -15.63 8.58 2.84
C GLY A 348 -16.30 9.69 2.03
N ILE A 349 -15.57 10.23 1.07
CA ILE A 349 -16.03 11.30 0.20
C ILE A 349 -16.75 10.68 -1.01
N LEU A 350 -17.95 11.17 -1.30
CA LEU A 350 -18.71 10.82 -2.50
C LEU A 350 -18.08 11.48 -3.73
N THR A 351 -18.04 10.74 -4.85
CA THR A 351 -17.51 11.26 -6.11
C THR A 351 -18.35 10.83 -7.30
N ASP A 352 -18.26 11.58 -8.39
CA ASP A 352 -18.70 11.15 -9.72
C ASP A 352 -17.74 10.12 -10.36
N SER A 353 -18.00 9.70 -11.60
CA SER A 353 -17.13 8.78 -12.36
C SER A 353 -15.78 9.40 -12.75
N SER A 354 -15.64 10.70 -12.73
CA SER A 354 -14.39 11.43 -12.95
C SER A 354 -13.64 11.72 -11.65
N LEU A 355 -14.12 11.17 -10.53
CA LEU A 355 -13.61 11.35 -9.18
C LEU A 355 -13.64 12.81 -8.67
N HIS A 356 -14.51 13.67 -9.19
CA HIS A 356 -14.80 14.94 -8.55
C HIS A 356 -15.61 14.72 -7.27
N PRO A 357 -15.36 15.51 -6.21
CA PRO A 357 -16.21 15.47 -5.03
C PRO A 357 -17.61 15.99 -5.34
N ILE A 358 -18.63 15.24 -4.93
CA ILE A 358 -20.05 15.58 -5.05
C ILE A 358 -20.73 15.54 -3.68
N ASP A 359 -21.86 16.22 -3.58
CA ASP A 359 -22.75 16.12 -2.42
C ASP A 359 -23.70 14.90 -2.51
N GLU A 360 -24.57 14.74 -1.52
CA GLU A 360 -25.56 13.65 -1.47
C GLU A 360 -26.62 13.74 -2.58
N LYS A 361 -26.77 14.90 -3.23
CA LYS A 361 -27.68 15.11 -4.37
C LYS A 361 -26.99 14.84 -5.71
N GLY A 362 -25.68 14.56 -5.70
CA GLY A 362 -24.86 14.40 -6.90
C GLY A 362 -24.38 15.72 -7.50
N GLU A 363 -24.52 16.85 -6.78
CA GLU A 363 -24.03 18.14 -7.27
C GLU A 363 -22.51 18.28 -7.08
N LEU A 364 -21.85 18.80 -8.10
CA LEU A 364 -20.41 19.05 -8.11
C LEU A 364 -20.01 20.12 -7.09
N ILE A 365 -19.04 19.81 -6.23
CA ILE A 365 -18.55 20.71 -5.17
C ILE A 365 -17.32 21.49 -5.63
N LEU A 366 -16.31 20.79 -6.16
CA LEU A 366 -15.07 21.40 -6.66
C LEU A 366 -14.71 20.83 -8.03
N GLU A 367 -14.56 21.72 -9.01
CA GLU A 367 -14.31 21.37 -10.42
C GLU A 367 -12.88 20.94 -10.70
N ASN A 368 -11.91 21.52 -9.98
CA ASN A 368 -10.49 21.26 -10.19
C ASN A 368 -9.85 20.37 -9.12
N VAL A 369 -10.67 19.67 -8.32
CA VAL A 369 -10.22 18.72 -7.33
C VAL A 369 -10.71 17.32 -7.73
N ARG A 370 -9.82 16.33 -7.59
CA ARG A 370 -10.15 14.91 -7.67
C ARG A 370 -9.83 14.22 -6.34
N VAL A 371 -10.58 13.20 -6.03
CA VAL A 371 -10.39 12.42 -4.78
C VAL A 371 -9.93 11.01 -5.12
N ALA A 372 -8.90 10.49 -4.44
CA ALA A 372 -8.33 9.18 -4.75
C ALA A 372 -7.94 8.40 -3.50
N GLY A 373 -7.99 7.07 -3.60
CA GLY A 373 -7.55 6.14 -2.57
C GLY A 373 -8.61 5.83 -1.54
N THR A 374 -8.17 5.38 -0.39
CA THR A 374 -9.07 4.87 0.66
C THR A 374 -9.97 5.93 1.29
N ILE A 375 -9.77 7.20 1.01
CA ILE A 375 -10.68 8.29 1.44
C ILE A 375 -12.04 8.27 0.72
N LEU A 376 -12.13 7.60 -0.43
CA LEU A 376 -13.37 7.44 -1.17
C LEU A 376 -14.40 6.66 -0.34
N SER A 377 -15.68 6.99 -0.49
CA SER A 377 -16.79 6.27 0.12
C SER A 377 -17.11 4.96 -0.61
N GLY A 378 -18.00 4.16 -0.05
CA GLY A 378 -18.64 3.03 -0.74
C GLY A 378 -17.83 1.74 -0.79
N HIS A 379 -16.70 1.63 -0.07
CA HIS A 379 -15.89 0.42 -0.02
C HIS A 379 -15.41 0.08 1.39
N HIS A 380 -15.18 -1.20 1.64
CA HIS A 380 -14.62 -1.74 2.88
C HIS A 380 -13.34 -2.52 2.58
N PHE A 381 -12.24 -1.79 2.36
CA PHE A 381 -10.98 -2.36 1.83
C PHE A 381 -10.36 -3.48 2.70
N LEU A 382 -10.62 -3.52 4.00
CA LEU A 382 -10.11 -4.58 4.88
C LEU A 382 -10.84 -5.90 4.63
N GLU A 383 -12.16 -5.86 4.51
CA GLU A 383 -13.00 -7.03 4.22
C GLU A 383 -12.82 -7.49 2.78
N GLU A 384 -12.88 -6.56 1.85
CA GLU A 384 -12.74 -6.80 0.41
C GLU A 384 -11.31 -7.20 0.01
N LYS A 385 -10.31 -6.92 0.87
CA LYS A 385 -8.87 -7.03 0.55
C LYS A 385 -8.57 -6.35 -0.79
N SER A 386 -8.91 -5.06 -0.87
CA SER A 386 -8.92 -4.27 -2.10
C SER A 386 -8.06 -2.99 -2.00
N ARG A 387 -7.40 -2.76 -0.87
CA ARG A 387 -6.75 -1.50 -0.55
C ARG A 387 -5.79 -1.03 -1.63
N GLU A 388 -4.77 -1.85 -1.96
CA GLU A 388 -3.73 -1.47 -2.89
C GLU A 388 -4.28 -1.27 -4.30
N GLY A 389 -5.22 -2.12 -4.70
CA GLY A 389 -5.90 -1.98 -5.99
C GLY A 389 -6.69 -0.68 -6.10
N ILE A 390 -7.48 -0.33 -5.06
CA ILE A 390 -8.20 0.96 -5.00
C ILE A 390 -7.23 2.13 -5.05
N GLU A 391 -6.16 2.08 -4.25
CA GLU A 391 -5.15 3.15 -4.20
C GLU A 391 -4.47 3.35 -5.57
N ILE A 392 -4.09 2.27 -6.25
CA ILE A 392 -3.44 2.32 -7.57
C ILE A 392 -4.42 2.81 -8.63
N ALA A 393 -5.60 2.20 -8.73
CA ALA A 393 -6.58 2.48 -9.77
C ALA A 393 -7.10 3.92 -9.69
N THR A 394 -7.51 4.35 -8.49
CA THR A 394 -8.08 5.70 -8.33
C THR A 394 -7.03 6.79 -8.36
N GLY A 395 -5.79 6.54 -7.88
CA GLY A 395 -4.69 7.50 -8.03
C GLY A 395 -4.31 7.74 -9.49
N TYR A 396 -4.24 6.67 -10.27
CA TYR A 396 -4.02 6.73 -11.72
C TYR A 396 -5.15 7.49 -12.42
N TRP A 397 -6.40 7.10 -12.15
CA TRP A 397 -7.58 7.66 -12.82
C TRP A 397 -7.81 9.13 -12.47
N ALA A 398 -7.68 9.51 -11.19
CA ALA A 398 -7.81 10.89 -10.74
C ALA A 398 -6.85 11.84 -11.47
N ALA A 399 -5.58 11.43 -11.63
CA ALA A 399 -4.62 12.24 -12.37
C ALA A 399 -4.93 12.28 -13.87
N LYS A 400 -5.36 11.16 -14.49
CA LYS A 400 -5.81 11.14 -15.89
C LYS A 400 -6.96 12.10 -16.12
N GLN A 401 -7.98 12.07 -15.25
CA GLN A 401 -9.15 12.94 -15.36
C GLN A 401 -8.84 14.42 -15.07
N ALA A 402 -7.85 14.70 -14.22
CA ALA A 402 -7.44 16.07 -13.94
C ALA A 402 -6.64 16.71 -15.10
N LEU A 403 -5.97 15.90 -15.93
CA LEU A 403 -5.01 16.39 -16.92
C LEU A 403 -5.51 16.28 -18.38
N ASN A 404 -6.69 15.67 -18.60
CA ASN A 404 -7.38 15.67 -19.88
C ASN A 404 -8.24 16.94 -20.04
#